data_d69db5b12ece5e6b27306029c11b773e
#
_entry.id   d69db5b12ece5e6b27306029c11b773e
#
_cell.length_a   1.000
_cell.length_b   1.000
_cell.length_c   1.000
_cell.angle_alpha   90.00
_cell.angle_beta   90.00
_cell.angle_gamma   90.00
#
_symmetry.space_group_name_H-M   'P 1'
#
loop_
_entity.id
_entity.type
_entity.pdbx_description
1 polymer ?
#
loop_
_entity_poly.entity_id
_entity_poly.type
_entity_poly.pdbx_seq_one_letter_code
_entity_poly.pdbx_strand_id
1 'polypeptide(L)'
;MNKDILSAITFQAATTTEHFEQIIALQNQNLYKSLTAEEQDQQGFVFAEHTVELLQQMASQIPQVIALHQNKVIGYNLAMTAAMEKQLPSLEPMFREFNKSLFQGKVLTAYKFFVGGQVCVDKDFRRLGLLSKLYNATANLVGDDYELCITEIAVRNVNSLKVHQKMGFEIAGTHRDEFGDWYVVVWDIRKI
;
A
#
# COMPACT_ATOMS: atom_id res chain seq x y z
N MET A 1 19.37 -18.12 10.75
CA MET A 1 17.89 -18.22 10.76
C MET A 1 17.21 -17.09 9.98
N ASN A 2 17.40 -15.79 10.29
CA ASN A 2 16.72 -14.72 9.50
C ASN A 2 17.22 -14.57 8.05
N LYS A 3 18.50 -14.83 7.75
CA LYS A 3 19.02 -14.75 6.38
C LYS A 3 18.49 -15.86 5.47
N ASP A 4 18.34 -17.05 5.99
CA ASP A 4 17.84 -18.21 5.23
C ASP A 4 16.36 -18.05 4.88
N ILE A 5 15.56 -17.51 5.80
CA ILE A 5 14.15 -17.20 5.53
C ILE A 5 14.04 -16.12 4.45
N LEU A 6 14.84 -15.04 4.56
CA LEU A 6 14.80 -13.93 3.59
C LEU A 6 15.21 -14.37 2.18
N SER A 7 16.16 -15.30 2.04
CA SER A 7 16.57 -15.83 0.73
C SER A 7 15.53 -16.72 0.07
N ALA A 8 14.60 -17.28 0.86
CA ALA A 8 13.49 -18.10 0.37
C ALA A 8 12.21 -17.30 0.02
N ILE A 9 12.23 -15.97 0.22
CA ILE A 9 11.09 -15.10 -0.09
C ILE A 9 11.26 -14.53 -1.50
N THR A 10 10.25 -14.71 -2.35
CA THR A 10 10.20 -14.13 -3.69
C THR A 10 9.17 -13.01 -3.76
N PHE A 11 9.40 -12.04 -4.67
CA PHE A 11 8.51 -10.91 -4.91
C PHE A 11 8.08 -10.93 -6.37
N GLN A 12 6.77 -10.89 -6.62
CA GLN A 12 6.23 -10.94 -7.97
C GLN A 12 4.84 -10.30 -8.03
N ALA A 13 4.33 -10.09 -9.25
CA ALA A 13 2.94 -9.71 -9.45
C ALA A 13 2.00 -10.88 -9.10
N ALA A 14 0.87 -10.58 -8.47
CA ALA A 14 -0.23 -11.52 -8.30
C ALA A 14 -0.93 -11.74 -9.65
N THR A 15 -1.04 -12.98 -10.10
CA THR A 15 -1.56 -13.33 -11.43
C THR A 15 -2.65 -14.39 -11.42
N THR A 16 -2.82 -15.09 -10.30
CA THR A 16 -3.80 -16.19 -10.19
C THR A 16 -4.90 -15.83 -9.21
N THR A 17 -6.07 -16.44 -9.37
CA THR A 17 -7.18 -16.30 -8.42
C THR A 17 -6.74 -16.69 -7.01
N GLU A 18 -5.94 -17.76 -6.87
CA GLU A 18 -5.40 -18.20 -5.58
C GLU A 18 -4.54 -17.11 -4.91
N HIS A 19 -3.72 -16.36 -5.68
CA HIS A 19 -2.97 -15.24 -5.14
C HIS A 19 -3.89 -14.17 -4.55
N PHE A 20 -4.97 -13.83 -5.25
CA PHE A 20 -5.93 -12.82 -4.79
C PHE A 20 -6.72 -13.30 -3.56
N GLU A 21 -7.12 -14.57 -3.52
CA GLU A 21 -7.76 -15.18 -2.36
C GLU A 21 -6.84 -15.16 -1.12
N GLN A 22 -5.56 -15.45 -1.30
CA GLN A 22 -4.57 -15.38 -0.23
C GLN A 22 -4.31 -13.93 0.24
N ILE A 23 -4.32 -12.94 -0.67
CA ILE A 23 -4.28 -11.52 -0.31
C ILE A 23 -5.48 -11.17 0.58
N ILE A 24 -6.70 -11.55 0.19
CA ILE A 24 -7.92 -11.30 0.97
C ILE A 24 -7.85 -11.97 2.35
N ALA A 25 -7.36 -13.21 2.42
CA ALA A 25 -7.20 -13.91 3.69
C ALA A 25 -6.25 -13.18 4.64
N LEU A 26 -5.12 -12.68 4.12
CA LEU A 26 -4.15 -11.90 4.90
C LEU A 26 -4.71 -10.53 5.28
N GLN A 27 -5.44 -9.85 4.36
CA GLN A 27 -6.13 -8.60 4.63
C GLN A 27 -7.10 -8.75 5.81
N ASN A 28 -7.97 -9.75 5.78
CA ASN A 28 -9.00 -9.95 6.80
C ASN A 28 -8.44 -10.15 8.20
N GLN A 29 -7.25 -10.74 8.33
CA GLN A 29 -6.55 -10.89 9.60
C GLN A 29 -6.00 -9.56 10.15
N ASN A 30 -5.84 -8.56 9.30
CA ASN A 30 -5.18 -7.29 9.63
C ASN A 30 -6.11 -6.06 9.48
N LEU A 31 -7.39 -6.27 9.16
CA LEU A 31 -8.38 -5.20 9.11
C LEU A 31 -8.55 -4.57 10.50
N TYR A 32 -8.65 -3.23 10.53
CA TYR A 32 -8.84 -2.48 11.78
C TYR A 32 -10.00 -3.01 12.63
N LYS A 33 -11.09 -3.45 12.01
CA LYS A 33 -12.26 -4.01 12.68
C LYS A 33 -12.05 -5.43 13.24
N SER A 34 -11.04 -6.14 12.76
CA SER A 34 -10.67 -7.49 13.21
C SER A 34 -9.65 -7.48 14.34
N LEU A 35 -9.11 -6.32 14.69
CA LEU A 35 -8.05 -6.14 15.68
C LEU A 35 -8.57 -5.35 16.88
N THR A 36 -8.10 -5.70 18.08
CA THR A 36 -8.32 -4.87 19.27
C THR A 36 -7.59 -3.54 19.15
N ALA A 37 -7.99 -2.53 19.94
CA ALA A 37 -7.30 -1.24 19.96
C ALA A 37 -5.80 -1.38 20.30
N GLU A 38 -5.46 -2.27 21.23
CA GLU A 38 -4.08 -2.55 21.61
C GLU A 38 -3.27 -3.16 20.46
N GLU A 39 -3.84 -4.10 19.72
CA GLU A 39 -3.21 -4.70 18.54
C GLU A 39 -3.03 -3.66 17.43
N GLN A 40 -4.02 -2.78 17.19
CA GLN A 40 -3.91 -1.68 16.23
C GLN A 40 -2.74 -0.75 16.57
N ASP A 41 -2.60 -0.37 17.84
CA ASP A 41 -1.53 0.51 18.31
C ASP A 41 -0.15 -0.13 18.22
N GLN A 42 -0.04 -1.43 18.52
CA GLN A 42 1.23 -2.15 18.50
C GLN A 42 1.69 -2.57 17.11
N GLN A 43 0.75 -2.92 16.23
CA GLN A 43 1.05 -3.61 14.99
C GLN A 43 0.71 -2.81 13.73
N GLY A 44 -0.09 -1.74 13.87
CA GLY A 44 -0.75 -1.09 12.75
C GLY A 44 -1.89 -1.95 12.21
N PHE A 45 -2.60 -1.43 11.22
CA PHE A 45 -3.77 -2.09 10.63
C PHE A 45 -3.94 -1.67 9.18
N VAL A 46 -4.75 -2.43 8.44
CA VAL A 46 -5.25 -2.04 7.13
C VAL A 46 -6.71 -1.62 7.24
N PHE A 47 -7.14 -0.70 6.38
CA PHE A 47 -8.45 -0.07 6.49
C PHE A 47 -9.44 -0.55 5.43
N ALA A 48 -9.04 -0.49 4.15
CA ALA A 48 -9.89 -0.82 3.03
C ALA A 48 -10.10 -2.34 2.89
N GLU A 49 -11.32 -2.71 2.52
CA GLU A 49 -11.68 -4.07 2.17
C GLU A 49 -11.75 -4.21 0.64
N HIS A 50 -11.18 -5.29 0.14
CA HIS A 50 -11.20 -5.61 -1.28
C HIS A 50 -11.92 -6.94 -1.50
N THR A 51 -12.39 -7.17 -2.72
CA THR A 51 -12.83 -8.48 -3.21
C THR A 51 -11.83 -9.01 -4.23
N VAL A 52 -11.92 -10.30 -4.53
CA VAL A 52 -11.07 -10.93 -5.56
C VAL A 52 -11.28 -10.23 -6.91
N GLU A 53 -12.52 -9.93 -7.26
CA GLU A 53 -12.88 -9.26 -8.52
C GLU A 53 -12.28 -7.86 -8.60
N LEU A 54 -12.34 -7.09 -7.50
CA LEU A 54 -11.73 -5.76 -7.45
C LEU A 54 -10.20 -5.85 -7.59
N LEU A 55 -9.55 -6.80 -6.92
CA LEU A 55 -8.11 -7.02 -7.05
C LEU A 55 -7.71 -7.43 -8.48
N GLN A 56 -8.50 -8.28 -9.13
CA GLN A 56 -8.30 -8.65 -10.54
C GLN A 56 -8.43 -7.42 -11.46
N GLN A 57 -9.43 -6.58 -11.22
CA GLN A 57 -9.63 -5.34 -11.96
C GLN A 57 -8.45 -4.38 -11.75
N MET A 58 -7.99 -4.18 -10.52
CA MET A 58 -6.79 -3.39 -10.23
C MET A 58 -5.57 -3.97 -10.94
N ALA A 59 -5.37 -5.29 -10.87
CA ALA A 59 -4.26 -6.00 -11.50
C ALA A 59 -4.24 -5.89 -13.04
N SER A 60 -5.40 -5.67 -13.67
CA SER A 60 -5.47 -5.43 -15.12
C SER A 60 -4.91 -4.06 -15.55
N GLN A 61 -4.76 -3.13 -14.61
CA GLN A 61 -4.28 -1.77 -14.85
C GLN A 61 -2.85 -1.55 -14.35
N ILE A 62 -2.52 -2.10 -13.19
CA ILE A 62 -1.22 -1.94 -12.53
C ILE A 62 -0.90 -3.20 -11.71
N PRO A 63 0.35 -3.68 -11.66
CA PRO A 63 0.72 -4.88 -10.91
C PRO A 63 0.36 -4.80 -9.43
N GLN A 64 -0.28 -5.85 -8.90
CA GLN A 64 -0.46 -6.07 -7.46
C GLN A 64 0.69 -6.95 -6.98
N VAL A 65 1.57 -6.44 -6.15
CA VAL A 65 2.80 -7.14 -5.77
C VAL A 65 2.60 -7.98 -4.51
N ILE A 66 3.07 -9.21 -4.55
CA ILE A 66 3.05 -10.14 -3.41
C ILE A 66 4.45 -10.60 -3.03
N ALA A 67 4.63 -10.87 -1.75
CA ALA A 67 5.76 -11.63 -1.21
C ALA A 67 5.32 -13.06 -0.94
N LEU A 68 6.01 -14.03 -1.51
CA LEU A 68 5.74 -15.46 -1.36
C LEU A 68 6.83 -16.14 -0.54
N HIS A 69 6.42 -16.99 0.39
CA HIS A 69 7.27 -17.95 1.07
C HIS A 69 6.60 -19.32 1.02
N GLN A 70 7.26 -20.32 0.44
CA GLN A 70 6.70 -21.66 0.26
C GLN A 70 5.29 -21.65 -0.37
N ASN A 71 5.12 -20.90 -1.45
CA ASN A 71 3.86 -20.67 -2.18
C ASN A 71 2.72 -20.01 -1.38
N LYS A 72 2.98 -19.53 -0.16
CA LYS A 72 2.03 -18.75 0.64
C LYS A 72 2.30 -17.27 0.49
N VAL A 73 1.27 -16.47 0.28
CA VAL A 73 1.34 -15.00 0.34
C VAL A 73 1.54 -14.57 1.79
N ILE A 74 2.72 -14.01 2.08
CA ILE A 74 3.11 -13.51 3.40
C ILE A 74 3.16 -11.99 3.48
N GLY A 75 2.88 -11.32 2.38
CA GLY A 75 2.76 -9.88 2.30
C GLY A 75 2.32 -9.45 0.91
N TYR A 76 1.76 -8.26 0.83
CA TYR A 76 1.32 -7.66 -0.43
C TYR A 76 1.47 -6.15 -0.42
N ASN A 77 1.59 -5.55 -1.59
CA ASN A 77 1.44 -4.13 -1.85
C ASN A 77 0.43 -3.96 -3.00
N LEU A 78 -0.73 -3.42 -2.67
CA LEU A 78 -1.77 -3.11 -3.65
C LEU A 78 -1.51 -1.73 -4.22
N ALA A 79 -1.68 -1.62 -5.53
CA ALA A 79 -1.55 -0.37 -6.24
C ALA A 79 -2.81 -0.11 -7.08
N MET A 80 -3.14 1.16 -7.32
CA MET A 80 -4.22 1.53 -8.22
C MET A 80 -3.83 2.76 -9.05
N THR A 81 -4.41 2.87 -10.23
CA THR A 81 -4.28 4.05 -11.07
C THR A 81 -5.32 5.11 -10.68
N ALA A 82 -5.10 6.36 -11.07
CA ALA A 82 -6.09 7.44 -10.88
C ALA A 82 -7.45 7.12 -11.55
N ALA A 83 -7.48 6.25 -12.56
CA ALA A 83 -8.72 5.86 -13.22
C ALA A 83 -9.71 5.12 -12.29
N MET A 84 -9.21 4.55 -11.18
CA MET A 84 -10.04 3.88 -10.17
C MET A 84 -10.91 4.84 -9.35
N GLU A 85 -10.61 6.15 -9.34
CA GLU A 85 -11.41 7.17 -8.63
C GLU A 85 -12.91 7.06 -8.94
N LYS A 86 -13.26 6.90 -10.22
CA LYS A 86 -14.65 6.80 -10.67
C LYS A 86 -15.36 5.51 -10.23
N GLN A 87 -14.58 4.47 -9.92
CA GLN A 87 -15.09 3.14 -9.57
C GLN A 87 -15.17 2.93 -8.06
N LEU A 88 -14.46 3.77 -7.29
CA LEU A 88 -14.39 3.73 -5.84
C LEU A 88 -14.78 5.09 -5.24
N PRO A 89 -16.10 5.43 -5.23
CA PRO A 89 -16.57 6.73 -4.73
C PRO A 89 -16.14 7.03 -3.28
N SER A 90 -15.91 6.01 -2.48
CA SER A 90 -15.39 6.15 -1.10
C SER A 90 -14.00 6.78 -1.03
N LEU A 91 -13.24 6.77 -2.13
CA LEU A 91 -11.90 7.37 -2.21
C LEU A 91 -11.91 8.81 -2.75
N GLU A 92 -13.10 9.36 -3.07
CA GLU A 92 -13.22 10.74 -3.57
C GLU A 92 -12.54 11.77 -2.65
N PRO A 93 -12.68 11.72 -1.31
CA PRO A 93 -11.99 12.65 -0.42
C PRO A 93 -10.47 12.63 -0.58
N MET A 94 -9.89 11.45 -0.74
CA MET A 94 -8.46 11.23 -0.99
C MET A 94 -8.03 11.90 -2.30
N PHE A 95 -8.68 11.59 -3.41
CA PHE A 95 -8.34 12.16 -4.71
C PHE A 95 -8.54 13.67 -4.77
N ARG A 96 -9.57 14.20 -4.10
CA ARG A 96 -9.78 15.64 -3.95
C ARG A 96 -8.62 16.31 -3.23
N GLU A 97 -8.03 15.66 -2.22
CA GLU A 97 -6.88 16.19 -1.51
C GLU A 97 -5.61 16.15 -2.37
N PHE A 98 -5.44 15.17 -3.26
CA PHE A 98 -4.31 15.13 -4.19
C PHE A 98 -4.27 16.33 -5.15
N ASN A 99 -5.43 16.91 -5.47
CA ASN A 99 -5.55 18.13 -6.27
C ASN A 99 -5.13 19.42 -5.53
N LYS A 100 -4.91 19.35 -4.23
CA LYS A 100 -4.55 20.51 -3.39
C LYS A 100 -3.16 20.36 -2.77
N SER A 101 -2.78 19.13 -2.44
CA SER A 101 -1.50 18.82 -1.82
C SER A 101 -0.35 19.10 -2.77
N LEU A 102 0.74 19.66 -2.25
CA LEU A 102 1.91 20.03 -3.02
C LEU A 102 3.09 19.12 -2.68
N PHE A 103 3.83 18.73 -3.70
CA PHE A 103 5.14 18.12 -3.59
C PHE A 103 6.13 18.85 -4.48
N GLN A 104 7.26 19.31 -3.94
CA GLN A 104 8.29 20.08 -4.66
C GLN A 104 7.70 21.27 -5.47
N GLY A 105 6.71 21.95 -4.90
CA GLY A 105 6.11 23.15 -5.50
C GLY A 105 5.05 22.89 -6.59
N LYS A 106 4.69 21.63 -6.86
CA LYS A 106 3.64 21.25 -7.82
C LYS A 106 2.55 20.47 -7.12
N VAL A 107 1.30 20.58 -7.60
CA VAL A 107 0.20 19.72 -7.12
C VAL A 107 0.49 18.25 -7.45
N LEU A 108 0.09 17.34 -6.58
CA LEU A 108 0.37 15.92 -6.75
C LEU A 108 -0.16 15.37 -8.09
N THR A 109 -1.32 15.84 -8.53
CA THR A 109 -1.95 15.44 -9.80
C THR A 109 -1.23 15.96 -11.06
N ALA A 110 -0.22 16.83 -10.93
CA ALA A 110 0.64 17.23 -12.04
C ALA A 110 1.80 16.26 -12.31
N TYR A 111 1.94 15.23 -11.51
CA TYR A 111 2.91 14.15 -11.68
C TYR A 111 2.23 12.91 -12.28
N LYS A 112 3.01 12.06 -12.93
CA LYS A 112 2.59 10.69 -13.22
C LYS A 112 2.66 9.90 -11.91
N PHE A 113 1.53 9.57 -11.32
CA PHE A 113 1.48 8.87 -10.04
C PHE A 113 0.61 7.63 -10.08
N PHE A 114 0.91 6.70 -9.20
CA PHE A 114 -0.01 5.65 -8.80
C PHE A 114 -0.32 5.77 -7.32
N VAL A 115 -1.44 5.22 -6.90
CA VAL A 115 -1.84 5.19 -5.50
C VAL A 115 -1.37 3.87 -4.90
N GLY A 116 -0.59 3.94 -3.83
CA GLY A 116 -0.35 2.81 -2.95
C GLY A 116 -1.62 2.53 -2.14
N GLY A 117 -2.44 1.61 -2.63
CA GLY A 117 -3.76 1.39 -2.05
C GLY A 117 -3.72 0.75 -0.67
N GLN A 118 -2.89 -0.26 -0.50
CA GLN A 118 -2.74 -0.94 0.79
C GLN A 118 -1.48 -1.80 0.79
N VAL A 119 -0.74 -1.81 1.90
CA VAL A 119 0.38 -2.72 2.12
C VAL A 119 0.20 -3.48 3.42
N CYS A 120 0.46 -4.78 3.40
CA CYS A 120 0.37 -5.64 4.58
C CYS A 120 1.47 -6.69 4.59
N VAL A 121 1.92 -7.05 5.78
CA VAL A 121 2.88 -8.15 6.00
C VAL A 121 2.35 -9.03 7.13
N ASP A 122 2.33 -10.34 6.87
CA ASP A 122 1.98 -11.36 7.85
C ASP A 122 2.81 -11.18 9.14
N LYS A 123 2.16 -11.27 10.28
CA LYS A 123 2.74 -11.01 11.62
C LYS A 123 4.03 -11.78 11.87
N ASP A 124 4.11 -13.02 11.39
CA ASP A 124 5.26 -13.91 11.60
C ASP A 124 6.48 -13.53 10.75
N PHE A 125 6.27 -12.68 9.73
CA PHE A 125 7.31 -12.18 8.81
C PHE A 125 7.61 -10.69 8.96
N ARG A 126 7.06 -10.03 9.99
CA ARG A 126 7.35 -8.62 10.28
C ARG A 126 8.79 -8.42 10.74
N ARG A 127 9.27 -7.16 10.71
CA ARG A 127 10.63 -6.76 11.08
C ARG A 127 11.74 -7.34 10.20
N LEU A 128 11.39 -7.98 9.08
CA LEU A 128 12.31 -8.49 8.07
C LEU A 128 12.53 -7.50 6.89
N GLY A 129 11.98 -6.30 6.98
CA GLY A 129 12.09 -5.28 5.91
C GLY A 129 11.24 -5.57 4.67
N LEU A 130 10.24 -6.46 4.77
CA LEU A 130 9.43 -6.88 3.61
C LEU A 130 8.60 -5.74 3.03
N LEU A 131 8.15 -4.79 3.86
CA LEU A 131 7.37 -3.64 3.39
C LEU A 131 8.17 -2.83 2.35
N SER A 132 9.43 -2.49 2.65
CA SER A 132 10.31 -1.78 1.71
C SER A 132 10.56 -2.60 0.44
N LYS A 133 10.73 -3.91 0.56
CA LYS A 133 10.94 -4.80 -0.59
C LYS A 133 9.70 -4.89 -1.48
N LEU A 134 8.50 -4.92 -0.91
CA LEU A 134 7.23 -4.89 -1.63
C LEU A 134 7.08 -3.59 -2.42
N TYR A 135 7.31 -2.43 -1.80
CA TYR A 135 7.27 -1.14 -2.49
C TYR A 135 8.31 -1.04 -3.60
N ASN A 136 9.56 -1.45 -3.32
CA ASN A 136 10.62 -1.46 -4.34
C ASN A 136 10.28 -2.40 -5.51
N ALA A 137 9.71 -3.57 -5.24
CA ALA A 137 9.26 -4.48 -6.29
C ALA A 137 8.12 -3.87 -7.12
N THR A 138 7.18 -3.13 -6.49
CA THR A 138 6.15 -2.39 -7.21
C THR A 138 6.78 -1.32 -8.10
N ALA A 139 7.67 -0.48 -7.56
CA ALA A 139 8.34 0.56 -8.32
C ALA A 139 9.12 0.02 -9.51
N ASN A 140 9.84 -1.10 -9.34
CA ASN A 140 10.55 -1.76 -10.43
C ASN A 140 9.62 -2.30 -11.52
N LEU A 141 8.43 -2.80 -11.16
CA LEU A 141 7.47 -3.35 -12.13
C LEU A 141 6.73 -2.25 -12.90
N VAL A 142 6.47 -1.10 -12.28
CA VAL A 142 5.82 0.03 -12.94
C VAL A 142 6.81 0.87 -13.76
N GLY A 143 8.12 0.79 -13.46
CA GLY A 143 9.20 1.44 -14.21
C GLY A 143 9.00 2.96 -14.33
N ASP A 144 9.42 3.50 -15.48
CA ASP A 144 9.38 4.94 -15.77
C ASP A 144 7.99 5.48 -16.13
N ASP A 145 6.94 4.65 -16.08
CA ASP A 145 5.57 5.09 -16.34
C ASP A 145 5.04 6.01 -15.25
N TYR A 146 5.64 5.94 -14.05
CA TYR A 146 5.24 6.74 -12.88
C TYR A 146 6.45 7.44 -12.23
N GLU A 147 6.16 8.60 -11.63
CA GLU A 147 7.13 9.41 -10.91
C GLU A 147 6.97 9.31 -9.40
N LEU A 148 5.72 9.16 -8.95
CA LEU A 148 5.36 9.17 -7.53
C LEU A 148 4.48 7.98 -7.17
N CYS A 149 4.72 7.44 -5.97
CA CYS A 149 3.73 6.65 -5.24
C CYS A 149 3.09 7.55 -4.18
N ILE A 150 1.76 7.67 -4.20
CA ILE A 150 0.99 8.45 -3.23
C ILE A 150 0.10 7.50 -2.45
N THR A 151 0.02 7.66 -1.14
CA THR A 151 -0.90 6.88 -0.30
C THR A 151 -1.43 7.71 0.85
N GLU A 152 -2.43 7.17 1.54
CA GLU A 152 -2.95 7.76 2.77
C GLU A 152 -2.67 6.87 3.96
N ILE A 153 -2.40 7.52 5.08
CA ILE A 153 -2.17 6.82 6.35
C ILE A 153 -3.01 7.52 7.42
N ALA A 154 -3.87 6.75 8.09
CA ALA A 154 -4.62 7.29 9.21
C ALA A 154 -3.67 7.87 10.26
N VAL A 155 -3.96 9.09 10.74
CA VAL A 155 -3.10 9.79 11.72
C VAL A 155 -2.84 8.94 12.95
N ARG A 156 -3.82 8.14 13.38
CA ARG A 156 -3.70 7.20 14.49
C ARG A 156 -2.83 5.96 14.19
N ASN A 157 -2.52 5.68 12.91
CA ASN A 157 -1.66 4.55 12.54
C ASN A 157 -0.17 4.95 12.51
N VAL A 158 0.32 5.33 13.69
CA VAL A 158 1.67 5.86 13.89
C VAL A 158 2.76 4.88 13.44
N ASN A 159 2.54 3.58 13.58
CA ASN A 159 3.50 2.56 13.16
C ASN A 159 3.64 2.54 11.64
N SER A 160 2.52 2.60 10.91
CA SER A 160 2.54 2.70 9.44
C SER A 160 3.28 3.96 8.99
N LEU A 161 2.95 5.12 9.55
CA LEU A 161 3.62 6.38 9.20
C LEU A 161 5.14 6.30 9.40
N LYS A 162 5.60 5.82 10.56
CA LYS A 162 7.03 5.68 10.85
C LYS A 162 7.77 4.79 9.86
N VAL A 163 7.16 3.69 9.44
CA VAL A 163 7.79 2.77 8.48
C VAL A 163 7.86 3.41 7.09
N HIS A 164 6.80 4.08 6.64
CA HIS A 164 6.79 4.79 5.36
C HIS A 164 7.81 5.93 5.34
N GLN A 165 7.89 6.73 6.41
CA GLN A 165 8.88 7.80 6.50
C GLN A 165 10.33 7.28 6.44
N LYS A 166 10.62 6.13 7.06
CA LYS A 166 11.94 5.47 6.95
C LYS A 166 12.29 5.04 5.52
N MET A 167 11.29 4.85 4.68
CA MET A 167 11.47 4.53 3.26
C MET A 167 11.63 5.78 2.39
N GLY A 168 11.44 6.96 2.94
CA GLY A 168 11.51 8.22 2.20
C GLY A 168 10.17 8.80 1.80
N PHE A 169 9.05 8.29 2.32
CA PHE A 169 7.77 8.97 2.18
C PHE A 169 7.76 10.28 2.97
N GLU A 170 7.26 11.32 2.34
CA GLU A 170 7.09 12.65 2.93
C GLU A 170 5.60 12.97 3.05
N ILE A 171 5.21 13.70 4.11
CA ILE A 171 3.83 14.19 4.27
C ILE A 171 3.65 15.36 3.31
N ALA A 172 2.70 15.26 2.39
CA ALA A 172 2.35 16.29 1.43
C ALA A 172 1.05 17.03 1.78
N GLY A 173 0.17 16.41 2.58
CA GLY A 173 -1.10 17.01 2.96
C GLY A 173 -1.79 16.25 4.09
N THR A 174 -2.92 16.79 4.50
CA THR A 174 -3.79 16.18 5.50
C THR A 174 -5.25 16.45 5.13
N HIS A 175 -6.13 15.50 5.37
CA HIS A 175 -7.55 15.74 5.26
C HIS A 175 -8.32 14.98 6.34
N ARG A 176 -9.60 15.27 6.43
CA ARG A 176 -10.55 14.59 7.30
C ARG A 176 -11.73 14.09 6.49
N ASP A 177 -12.15 12.86 6.77
CA ASP A 177 -13.38 12.28 6.27
C ASP A 177 -14.23 11.70 7.43
N GLU A 178 -15.25 10.92 7.11
CA GLU A 178 -16.11 10.27 8.10
C GLU A 178 -15.38 9.22 8.96
N PHE A 179 -14.24 8.71 8.50
CA PHE A 179 -13.43 7.70 9.21
C PHE A 179 -12.32 8.30 10.07
N GLY A 180 -12.01 9.57 9.92
CA GLY A 180 -11.03 10.28 10.76
C GLY A 180 -10.08 11.19 10.01
N ASP A 181 -8.92 11.40 10.63
CA ASP A 181 -7.86 12.26 10.09
C ASP A 181 -6.81 11.41 9.36
N TRP A 182 -6.36 11.89 8.19
CA TRP A 182 -5.45 11.21 7.29
C TRP A 182 -4.27 12.10 6.93
N TYR A 183 -3.08 11.49 6.82
CA TYR A 183 -1.93 12.06 6.15
C TYR A 183 -1.93 11.60 4.69
N VAL A 184 -1.79 12.50 3.74
CA VAL A 184 -1.36 12.19 2.37
C VAL A 184 0.16 12.12 2.38
N VAL A 185 0.71 10.99 2.03
CA VAL A 185 2.16 10.77 1.97
C VAL A 185 2.61 10.41 0.57
N VAL A 186 3.76 10.90 0.17
CA VAL A 186 4.30 10.77 -1.18
C VAL A 186 5.71 10.22 -1.15
N TRP A 187 6.01 9.32 -2.06
CA TRP A 187 7.34 8.77 -2.29
C TRP A 187 7.76 9.00 -3.74
N ASP A 188 8.89 9.70 -3.91
CA ASP A 188 9.52 9.97 -5.20
C ASP A 188 10.29 8.73 -5.66
N ILE A 189 9.68 7.95 -6.55
CA ILE A 189 10.26 6.69 -7.04
C ILE A 189 11.34 6.89 -8.10
N ARG A 190 11.52 8.11 -8.62
CA ARG A 190 12.62 8.44 -9.57
C ARG A 190 14.00 8.38 -8.92
N LYS A 191 14.06 8.30 -7.59
CA LYS A 191 15.29 8.30 -6.79
C LYS A 191 15.74 6.91 -6.34
N ILE A 192 15.14 5.86 -6.90
CA ILE A 192 15.44 4.47 -6.56
C ILE A 192 16.62 3.95 -7.40
#